data_5f7565302d643b268de8d9daa5a9febd
#
_entry.id   5f7565302d643b268de8d9daa5a9febd
#
_cell.length_a   1.000
_cell.length_b   1.000
_cell.length_c   1.000
_cell.angle_alpha   90.00
_cell.angle_beta   90.00
_cell.angle_gamma   90.00
#
_symmetry.space_group_name_H-M   'P 1'
#
loop_
_entity.id
_entity.type
_entity.pdbx_description
1 polymer ?
#
loop_
_entity_poly.entity_id
_entity_poly.type
_entity_poly.pdbx_seq_one_letter_code
_entity_poly.pdbx_strand_id
1 'polypeptide(L)'
;MARVTYKKIAYSDPKAFAIDVYKACLRLNLPPKAAILLTSHICLSTGYGRSVDNWRLAGIKAGNACVCAGTCAATYAGDYTCASGFEYVNGVRVDSIMPFRSYRTLDEGLAAVIALLKGSRYVRSWSYLMAGDQNYYA
;
A
#
# COMPACT_ATOMS: atom_id res chain seq x y z
N MET A 1 -17.26 -6.56 3.45
CA MET A 1 -16.12 -7.03 4.27
C MET A 1 -15.92 -8.52 4.03
N ALA A 2 -14.77 -8.91 3.53
CA ALA A 2 -14.52 -10.32 3.26
C ALA A 2 -13.01 -10.63 3.31
N ARG A 3 -12.70 -11.79 3.85
CA ARG A 3 -11.40 -12.40 3.64
C ARG A 3 -11.36 -12.96 2.23
N VAL A 4 -10.40 -12.51 1.44
CA VAL A 4 -10.29 -12.92 0.04
C VAL A 4 -9.08 -13.81 -0.19
N THR A 5 -9.07 -14.52 -1.30
CA THR A 5 -7.98 -15.39 -1.70
C THR A 5 -6.75 -14.55 -2.06
N TYR A 6 -5.58 -15.03 -1.67
CA TYR A 6 -4.30 -14.45 -2.05
C TYR A 6 -4.17 -14.45 -3.58
N LYS A 7 -3.80 -13.30 -4.12
CA LYS A 7 -3.54 -13.13 -5.55
C LYS A 7 -2.24 -12.36 -5.73
N LYS A 8 -1.26 -13.02 -6.31
CA LYS A 8 0.01 -12.37 -6.64
C LYS A 8 -0.09 -11.70 -7.99
N ILE A 9 0.23 -10.41 -8.03
CA ILE A 9 0.40 -9.65 -9.25
C ILE A 9 1.90 -9.57 -9.49
N ALA A 10 2.36 -10.05 -10.63
CA ALA A 10 3.78 -10.08 -10.95
C ALA A 10 4.01 -9.48 -12.33
N TYR A 11 4.72 -8.37 -12.38
CA TYR A 11 5.17 -7.76 -13.63
C TYR A 11 6.52 -8.35 -14.01
N SER A 12 6.66 -8.77 -15.27
CA SER A 12 7.93 -9.21 -15.82
C SER A 12 8.77 -8.05 -16.36
N ASP A 13 8.12 -6.94 -16.71
CA ASP A 13 8.75 -5.74 -17.24
C ASP A 13 8.67 -4.60 -16.23
N PRO A 14 9.80 -4.19 -15.61
CA PRO A 14 9.82 -3.08 -14.64
C PRO A 14 9.29 -1.78 -15.22
N LYS A 15 9.59 -1.51 -16.50
CA LYS A 15 9.15 -0.29 -17.17
C LYS A 15 7.63 -0.26 -17.34
N ALA A 16 7.02 -1.39 -17.68
CA ALA A 16 5.57 -1.50 -17.81
C ALA A 16 4.88 -1.20 -16.47
N PHE A 17 5.41 -1.71 -15.36
CA PHE A 17 4.89 -1.41 -14.05
C PHE A 17 4.97 0.08 -13.73
N ALA A 18 6.12 0.69 -13.94
CA ALA A 18 6.33 2.12 -13.67
C ALA A 18 5.36 2.99 -14.48
N ILE A 19 5.16 2.66 -15.75
CA ILE A 19 4.23 3.39 -16.62
C ILE A 19 2.80 3.26 -16.12
N ASP A 20 2.38 2.06 -15.75
CA ASP A 20 1.01 1.81 -15.24
C ASP A 20 0.76 2.58 -13.95
N VAL A 21 1.70 2.56 -13.02
CA VAL A 21 1.58 3.32 -11.74
C VAL A 21 1.54 4.82 -12.01
N TYR A 22 2.42 5.33 -12.87
CA TYR A 22 2.44 6.76 -13.19
C TYR A 22 1.11 7.21 -13.81
N LYS A 23 0.60 6.46 -14.78
CA LYS A 23 -0.69 6.76 -15.40
C LYS A 23 -1.85 6.72 -14.38
N ALA A 24 -1.81 5.76 -13.46
CA ALA A 24 -2.80 5.68 -12.39
C ALA A 24 -2.73 6.90 -11.47
N CYS A 25 -1.53 7.36 -11.12
CA CYS A 25 -1.35 8.60 -10.35
C CYS A 25 -2.01 9.79 -11.04
N LEU A 26 -1.81 9.92 -12.35
CA LEU A 26 -2.44 11.01 -13.13
C LEU A 26 -3.96 10.87 -13.16
N ARG A 27 -4.50 9.65 -13.33
CA ARG A 27 -5.95 9.41 -13.26
C ARG A 27 -6.55 9.80 -11.92
N LEU A 28 -5.78 9.66 -10.84
CA LEU A 28 -6.20 10.04 -9.49
C LEU A 28 -5.86 11.49 -9.15
N ASN A 29 -5.60 12.28 -10.17
CA ASN A 29 -5.42 13.74 -10.10
C ASN A 29 -4.18 14.22 -9.35
N LEU A 30 -3.12 13.41 -9.29
CA LEU A 30 -1.85 13.90 -8.78
C LEU A 30 -1.17 14.81 -9.81
N PRO A 31 -0.54 15.91 -9.37
CA PRO A 31 0.32 16.69 -10.26
C PRO A 31 1.46 15.83 -10.82
N PRO A 32 1.96 16.09 -12.05
CA PRO A 32 2.99 15.26 -12.66
C PRO A 32 4.25 15.05 -11.82
N LYS A 33 4.73 16.07 -11.14
CA LYS A 33 5.91 15.94 -10.26
C LYS A 33 5.64 15.03 -9.07
N ALA A 34 4.46 15.15 -8.46
CA ALA A 34 4.03 14.27 -7.38
C ALA A 34 3.87 12.83 -7.88
N ALA A 35 3.30 12.66 -9.08
CA ALA A 35 3.12 11.35 -9.70
C ALA A 35 4.47 10.65 -9.93
N ILE A 36 5.50 11.37 -10.38
CA ILE A 36 6.84 10.82 -10.56
C ILE A 36 7.42 10.35 -9.22
N LEU A 37 7.35 11.16 -8.17
CA LEU A 37 7.89 10.82 -6.87
C LEU A 37 7.18 9.61 -6.26
N LEU A 38 5.86 9.58 -6.30
CA LEU A 38 5.09 8.47 -5.74
C LEU A 38 5.32 7.19 -6.54
N THR A 39 5.37 7.27 -7.86
CA THR A 39 5.70 6.13 -8.72
C THR A 39 7.06 5.56 -8.37
N SER A 40 8.08 6.41 -8.20
CA SER A 40 9.43 5.99 -7.84
C SER A 40 9.45 5.27 -6.49
N HIS A 41 8.74 5.79 -5.51
CA HIS A 41 8.62 5.17 -4.19
C HIS A 41 7.96 3.78 -4.28
N ILE A 42 6.86 3.69 -4.99
CA ILE A 42 6.14 2.41 -5.17
C ILE A 42 7.00 1.41 -5.93
N CYS A 43 7.72 1.83 -6.96
CA CYS A 43 8.63 0.96 -7.69
C CYS A 43 9.71 0.38 -6.76
N LEU A 44 10.31 1.20 -5.91
CA LEU A 44 11.33 0.74 -4.97
C LEU A 44 10.76 -0.25 -3.95
N SER A 45 9.60 0.06 -3.39
CA SER A 45 9.01 -0.76 -2.32
C SER A 45 8.42 -2.08 -2.81
N THR A 46 8.08 -2.19 -4.09
CA THR A 46 7.48 -3.39 -4.69
C THR A 46 8.44 -4.17 -5.59
N GLY A 47 9.71 -3.76 -5.68
CA GLY A 47 10.66 -4.36 -6.59
C GLY A 47 10.22 -4.21 -8.05
N TYR A 48 9.71 -3.06 -8.41
CA TYR A 48 9.16 -2.76 -9.75
C TYR A 48 8.03 -3.72 -10.14
N GLY A 49 7.17 -4.00 -9.18
CA GLY A 49 5.98 -4.82 -9.41
C GLY A 49 6.23 -6.31 -9.50
N ARG A 50 7.43 -6.79 -9.16
CA ARG A 50 7.74 -8.24 -9.19
C ARG A 50 6.89 -9.02 -8.19
N SER A 51 6.51 -8.39 -7.09
CA SER A 51 5.76 -9.04 -6.03
C SER A 51 4.80 -8.05 -5.38
N VAL A 52 3.59 -8.01 -5.92
CA VAL A 52 2.50 -7.20 -5.37
C VAL A 52 1.35 -8.15 -5.02
N ASP A 53 0.99 -8.17 -3.76
CA ASP A 53 -0.07 -9.05 -3.26
C ASP A 53 -1.39 -8.29 -3.23
N ASN A 54 -2.39 -8.76 -3.98
CA ASN A 54 -3.74 -8.19 -3.99
C ASN A 54 -3.77 -6.66 -4.16
N TRP A 55 -2.92 -6.14 -5.04
CA TRP A 55 -2.74 -4.71 -5.30
C TRP A 55 -2.41 -3.89 -4.04
N ARG A 56 -1.78 -4.49 -3.06
CA ARG A 56 -1.25 -3.79 -1.88
C ARG A 56 0.06 -3.10 -2.25
N LEU A 57 0.00 -1.82 -2.47
CA LEU A 57 1.18 -1.01 -2.76
C LEU A 57 1.84 -0.50 -1.49
N ALA A 58 1.15 -0.59 -0.37
CA ALA A 58 1.66 -0.38 0.98
C ALA A 58 0.98 -1.39 1.91
N GLY A 59 1.69 -1.82 2.95
CA GLY A 59 1.17 -2.81 3.90
C GLY A 59 0.21 -2.19 4.91
N ILE A 60 -1.02 -1.89 4.51
CA ILE A 60 -2.03 -1.32 5.39
C ILE A 60 -2.82 -2.44 6.04
N LYS A 61 -2.79 -2.50 7.37
CA LYS A 61 -3.50 -3.53 8.13
C LYS A 61 -5.01 -3.30 8.13
N ALA A 62 -5.76 -4.40 8.13
CA ALA A 62 -7.21 -4.41 8.21
C ALA A 62 -7.73 -4.65 9.65
N GLY A 63 -6.83 -4.79 10.60
CA GLY A 63 -7.13 -5.05 12.01
C GLY A 63 -5.96 -5.73 12.71
N ASN A 64 -6.22 -6.29 13.87
CA ASN A 64 -5.23 -7.00 14.66
C ASN A 64 -5.09 -8.47 14.22
N ALA A 65 -4.05 -9.15 14.71
CA ALA A 65 -3.80 -10.56 14.39
C ALA A 65 -4.98 -11.49 14.71
N CYS A 66 -5.79 -11.15 15.71
CA CYS A 66 -6.96 -11.94 16.07
C CYS A 66 -7.98 -12.09 14.93
N VAL A 67 -7.98 -11.19 13.95
CA VAL A 67 -8.84 -11.30 12.76
C VAL A 67 -8.53 -12.57 11.98
N CYS A 68 -7.23 -12.85 11.76
CA CYS A 68 -6.80 -14.05 11.04
C CYS A 68 -6.94 -15.32 11.86
N ALA A 69 -6.89 -15.20 13.19
CA ALA A 69 -7.17 -16.31 14.10
C ALA A 69 -8.67 -16.61 14.24
N GLY A 70 -9.54 -15.73 13.73
CA GLY A 70 -10.99 -15.91 13.80
C GLY A 70 -11.62 -15.53 15.13
N THR A 71 -10.89 -14.79 15.99
CA THR A 71 -11.35 -14.44 17.35
C THR A 71 -11.82 -13.00 17.49
N CYS A 72 -11.66 -12.17 16.47
CA CYS A 72 -12.20 -10.81 16.43
C CYS A 72 -12.55 -10.41 15.00
N ALA A 73 -13.33 -9.34 14.85
CA ALA A 73 -13.69 -8.79 13.54
C ALA A 73 -12.63 -7.84 13.01
N ALA A 74 -12.51 -7.76 11.70
CA ALA A 74 -11.67 -6.75 11.05
C ALA A 74 -12.22 -5.34 11.33
N THR A 75 -11.31 -4.39 11.53
CA THR A 75 -11.68 -2.98 11.70
C THR A 75 -11.91 -2.28 10.36
N TYR A 76 -11.34 -2.82 9.29
CA TYR A 76 -11.55 -2.34 7.94
C TYR A 76 -12.77 -3.02 7.32
N ALA A 77 -13.67 -2.23 6.73
CA ALA A 77 -14.91 -2.74 6.14
C ALA A 77 -14.74 -3.41 4.78
N GLY A 78 -13.60 -3.22 4.10
CA GLY A 78 -13.31 -3.80 2.80
C GLY A 78 -12.68 -5.19 2.86
N ASP A 79 -12.21 -5.66 1.73
CA ASP A 79 -11.57 -6.97 1.59
C ASP A 79 -10.19 -7.01 2.23
N TYR A 80 -9.80 -8.17 2.73
CA TYR A 80 -8.46 -8.37 3.31
C TYR A 80 -7.94 -9.77 3.04
N THR A 81 -6.61 -9.92 3.09
CA THR A 81 -5.92 -11.21 3.09
C THR A 81 -5.06 -11.33 4.33
N CYS A 82 -4.90 -12.56 4.81
CA CYS A 82 -4.02 -12.85 5.93
C CYS A 82 -2.65 -13.26 5.40
N ALA A 83 -1.60 -12.61 5.90
CA ALA A 83 -0.22 -12.86 5.49
C ALA A 83 0.73 -12.60 6.65
N SER A 84 1.98 -13.04 6.50
CA SER A 84 3.03 -12.80 7.49
C SER A 84 3.26 -11.30 7.65
N GLY A 85 3.29 -10.86 8.89
CA GLY A 85 3.58 -9.49 9.27
C GLY A 85 4.31 -9.45 10.59
N PHE A 86 4.66 -8.27 11.04
CA PHE A 86 5.29 -8.10 12.34
C PHE A 86 4.78 -6.82 13.00
N GLU A 87 4.98 -6.79 14.32
CA GLU A 87 4.75 -5.60 15.14
C GLU A 87 5.77 -5.57 16.26
N TYR A 88 5.93 -4.42 16.88
CA TYR A 88 6.78 -4.28 18.06
C TYR A 88 5.90 -4.22 19.30
N VAL A 89 6.12 -5.15 20.23
CA VAL A 89 5.43 -5.19 21.52
C VAL A 89 6.49 -4.98 22.59
N ASN A 90 6.37 -3.89 23.34
CA ASN A 90 7.36 -3.50 24.36
C ASN A 90 8.81 -3.46 23.80
N GLY A 91 8.97 -2.94 22.57
CA GLY A 91 10.26 -2.83 21.91
C GLY A 91 10.79 -4.13 21.29
N VAL A 92 10.04 -5.23 21.36
CA VAL A 92 10.44 -6.53 20.81
C VAL A 92 9.61 -6.82 19.55
N ARG A 93 10.31 -7.24 18.48
CA ARG A 93 9.64 -7.66 17.24
C ARG A 93 8.90 -8.96 17.45
N VAL A 94 7.62 -8.98 17.12
CA VAL A 94 6.77 -10.17 17.13
C VAL A 94 6.25 -10.42 15.73
N ASP A 95 6.59 -11.58 15.16
CA ASP A 95 6.07 -12.01 13.87
C ASP A 95 4.74 -12.75 14.08
N SER A 96 3.77 -12.49 13.23
CA SER A 96 2.47 -13.15 13.27
C SER A 96 1.77 -13.06 11.93
N ILE A 97 0.69 -13.83 11.78
CA ILE A 97 -0.20 -13.69 10.63
C ILE A 97 -1.12 -12.51 10.87
N MET A 98 -1.09 -11.54 9.97
CA MET A 98 -1.82 -10.29 10.09
C MET A 98 -2.78 -10.10 8.94
N PRO A 99 -3.94 -9.45 9.15
CA PRO A 99 -4.83 -9.09 8.06
C PRO A 99 -4.32 -7.81 7.39
N PHE A 100 -4.19 -7.88 6.07
CA PHE A 100 -3.83 -6.73 5.24
C PHE A 100 -4.95 -6.41 4.27
N ARG A 101 -5.23 -5.13 4.08
CA ARG A 101 -6.25 -4.67 3.12
C ARG A 101 -5.90 -5.13 1.73
N SER A 102 -6.91 -5.61 1.00
CA SER A 102 -6.79 -6.12 -0.37
C SER A 102 -7.64 -5.29 -1.32
N TYR A 103 -7.15 -5.11 -2.52
CA TYR A 103 -7.80 -4.30 -3.54
C TYR A 103 -7.93 -5.09 -4.83
N ARG A 104 -8.89 -4.72 -5.68
CA ARG A 104 -9.19 -5.44 -6.91
C ARG A 104 -8.42 -4.92 -8.10
N THR A 105 -8.01 -3.66 -8.05
CA THR A 105 -7.33 -2.98 -9.17
C THR A 105 -6.17 -2.16 -8.66
N LEU A 106 -5.26 -1.83 -9.57
CA LEU A 106 -4.16 -0.91 -9.31
C LEU A 106 -4.68 0.45 -8.79
N ASP A 107 -5.71 0.98 -9.42
CA ASP A 107 -6.26 2.29 -9.04
C ASP A 107 -6.82 2.28 -7.62
N GLU A 108 -7.51 1.22 -7.21
CA GLU A 108 -7.99 1.07 -5.84
C GLU A 108 -6.83 0.99 -4.84
N GLY A 109 -5.82 0.19 -5.16
CA GLY A 109 -4.62 0.07 -4.30
C GLY A 109 -3.87 1.37 -4.18
N LEU A 110 -3.74 2.11 -5.26
CA LEU A 110 -3.08 3.41 -5.27
C LEU A 110 -3.90 4.47 -4.53
N ALA A 111 -5.22 4.48 -4.72
CA ALA A 111 -6.11 5.38 -3.98
C ALA A 111 -5.98 5.20 -2.47
N ALA A 112 -5.79 3.97 -2.01
CA ALA A 112 -5.56 3.67 -0.59
C ALA A 112 -4.24 4.26 -0.08
N VAL A 113 -3.17 4.18 -0.87
CA VAL A 113 -1.88 4.81 -0.53
C VAL A 113 -2.03 6.34 -0.43
N ILE A 114 -2.71 6.94 -1.39
CA ILE A 114 -2.95 8.39 -1.40
C ILE A 114 -3.77 8.80 -0.16
N ALA A 115 -4.82 8.07 0.16
CA ALA A 115 -5.63 8.34 1.35
C ALA A 115 -4.81 8.23 2.64
N LEU A 116 -3.93 7.25 2.74
CA LEU A 116 -3.02 7.10 3.87
C LEU A 116 -2.10 8.32 4.01
N LEU A 117 -1.50 8.77 2.91
CA LEU A 117 -0.58 9.90 2.91
C LEU A 117 -1.26 11.23 3.24
N LYS A 118 -2.54 11.37 2.90
CA LYS A 118 -3.34 12.55 3.26
C LYS A 118 -3.71 12.60 4.74
N GLY A 119 -3.57 11.50 5.46
CA GLY A 119 -3.90 11.42 6.87
C GLY A 119 -2.97 12.26 7.73
N SER A 120 -3.38 12.57 8.95
CA SER A 120 -2.67 13.45 9.87
C SER A 120 -1.24 12.99 10.16
N ARG A 121 -1.00 11.68 10.14
CA ARG A 121 0.31 11.09 10.42
C ARG A 121 1.37 11.46 9.36
N TYR A 122 0.95 11.67 8.12
CA TYR A 122 1.84 11.90 6.98
C TYR A 122 1.64 13.28 6.34
N VAL A 123 1.05 14.22 7.04
CA VAL A 123 0.70 15.54 6.50
C VAL A 123 1.92 16.28 5.93
N ARG A 124 3.08 16.16 6.58
CA ARG A 124 4.31 16.79 6.10
C ARG A 124 4.81 16.12 4.83
N SER A 125 4.86 14.79 4.80
CA SER A 125 5.26 14.03 3.60
C SER A 125 4.33 14.33 2.43
N TRP A 126 3.04 14.42 2.67
CA TRP A 126 2.06 14.78 1.65
C TRP A 126 2.34 16.17 1.06
N SER A 127 2.64 17.14 1.90
CA SER A 127 2.94 18.50 1.44
C SER A 127 4.20 18.54 0.56
N TYR A 128 5.26 17.82 0.93
CA TYR A 128 6.45 17.66 0.10
C TYR A 128 6.15 16.95 -1.22
N LEU A 129 5.36 15.89 -1.18
CA LEU A 129 4.96 15.15 -2.37
C LEU A 129 4.25 16.06 -3.37
N MET A 130 3.26 16.83 -2.89
CA MET A 130 2.48 17.72 -3.76
C MET A 130 3.30 18.86 -4.32
N ALA A 131 4.35 19.29 -3.62
CA ALA A 131 5.30 20.29 -4.11
C ALA A 131 6.33 19.70 -5.10
N GLY A 132 6.35 18.39 -5.29
CA GLY A 132 7.37 17.73 -6.10
C GLY A 132 8.75 17.76 -5.46
N ASP A 133 8.81 17.80 -4.14
CA ASP A 133 10.04 17.89 -3.37
C ASP A 133 10.53 16.51 -2.97
N GLN A 134 11.77 16.19 -3.33
CA GLN A 134 12.38 14.88 -3.00
C GLN A 134 12.48 14.62 -1.50
N ASN A 135 12.39 15.63 -0.65
CA ASN A 135 12.32 15.47 0.81
C ASN A 135 11.06 14.73 1.28
N TYR A 136 10.16 14.42 0.37
CA TYR A 136 9.03 13.55 0.60
C TYR A 136 9.42 12.24 1.32
N TYR A 137 10.60 11.72 1.04
CA TYR A 137 11.10 10.49 1.69
C TYR A 137 11.65 10.70 3.11
N ALA A 138 11.88 11.92 3.49
CA ALA A 138 12.52 12.22 4.78
C ALA A 138 11.54 12.05 6.00
#